data_ae7d7ec523d6a8a14cfd640a5e2de281
#
_entry.id   ae7d7ec523d6a8a14cfd640a5e2de281
#
_cell.length_a   1.000
_cell.length_b   1.000
_cell.length_c   1.000
_cell.angle_alpha   90.00
_cell.angle_beta   90.00
_cell.angle_gamma   90.00
#
_symmetry.space_group_name_H-M   'P 1'
#
loop_
_entity.id
_entity.type
_entity.pdbx_description
1 polymer ?
#
loop_
_entity_poly.entity_id
_entity_poly.type
_entity_poly.pdbx_seq_one_letter_code
_entity_poly.pdbx_strand_id
1 'polypeptide(L)'
;MVYREMVKRYLLVLLTTCLWLSNSVAQTSDSLIVDCLQKEGVKFSHNNSVTLLMNGQEKFDDMFSAIRQARSSVHLEYFNFRNDSIANMLFDLLAEKVKEGVEVRALFDAFGNSSNNRPLKKKHLKSIRQRGIEIYEFSPLRFPWINQVLHRDHRKIVIIDGQIAYTGGMNVADYYIKGTKQVGEWHDMHCRIDGDEVNTLQAIFLRIWNKTAKQNVHGAKYYRGVRGGYYFEGLKPDTCATAGKKMVGIINREPRTTNRIIRTFYAGAINNAKDSIKIVTPYFTLIPKIKKALRKAAKRGVKVEVMISERSDIPLTPDCVFYNAHKMMKHGVDVWVYRPGSTIRR
;
A
#
# COMPACT_ATOMS: atom_id res chain seq x y z
N MET A 1 52.72 -47.00 -5.01
CA MET A 1 52.14 -46.13 -6.06
C MET A 1 50.61 -45.99 -5.89
N VAL A 2 49.88 -47.06 -5.72
CA VAL A 2 48.42 -47.09 -5.59
C VAL A 2 47.87 -46.28 -4.40
N TYR A 3 48.54 -46.30 -3.24
CA TYR A 3 48.07 -45.57 -2.02
C TYR A 3 48.09 -44.03 -2.18
N ARG A 4 49.08 -43.49 -2.91
CA ARG A 4 49.19 -42.03 -3.17
C ARG A 4 48.07 -41.53 -4.13
N GLU A 5 47.64 -42.35 -5.04
CA GLU A 5 46.56 -42.02 -5.98
C GLU A 5 45.16 -42.09 -5.27
N MET A 6 44.98 -43.05 -4.37
CA MET A 6 43.78 -43.10 -3.54
C MET A 6 43.65 -41.86 -2.61
N VAL A 7 44.72 -41.47 -1.93
CA VAL A 7 44.71 -40.28 -1.06
C VAL A 7 44.42 -39.01 -1.84
N LYS A 8 44.95 -38.85 -3.04
CA LYS A 8 44.62 -37.70 -3.92
C LYS A 8 43.15 -37.68 -4.35
N ARG A 9 42.57 -38.83 -4.68
CA ARG A 9 41.15 -38.92 -5.01
C ARG A 9 40.25 -38.58 -3.80
N TYR A 10 40.56 -39.05 -2.62
CA TYR A 10 39.81 -38.70 -1.40
C TYR A 10 39.96 -37.22 -1.05
N LEU A 11 41.13 -36.62 -1.20
CA LEU A 11 41.32 -35.17 -1.03
C LEU A 11 40.59 -34.36 -2.08
N LEU A 12 40.51 -34.80 -3.33
CA LEU A 12 39.75 -34.11 -4.39
C LEU A 12 38.23 -34.19 -4.14
N VAL A 13 37.73 -35.33 -3.68
CA VAL A 13 36.33 -35.51 -3.31
C VAL A 13 35.97 -34.67 -2.09
N LEU A 14 36.84 -34.61 -1.08
CA LEU A 14 36.64 -33.73 0.09
C LEU A 14 36.70 -32.26 -0.27
N LEU A 15 37.59 -31.82 -1.14
CA LEU A 15 37.66 -30.44 -1.64
C LEU A 15 36.43 -30.07 -2.50
N THR A 16 35.93 -30.97 -3.34
CA THR A 16 34.72 -30.72 -4.13
C THR A 16 33.49 -30.72 -3.24
N THR A 17 33.36 -31.58 -2.24
CA THR A 17 32.23 -31.52 -1.30
C THR A 17 32.28 -30.30 -0.40
N CYS A 18 33.48 -29.86 0.05
CA CYS A 18 33.63 -28.58 0.77
C CYS A 18 33.30 -27.36 -0.13
N LEU A 19 33.65 -27.37 -1.40
CA LEU A 19 33.30 -26.31 -2.35
C LEU A 19 31.77 -26.28 -2.68
N TRP A 20 31.11 -27.44 -2.62
CA TRP A 20 29.64 -27.49 -2.75
C TRP A 20 28.92 -27.05 -1.46
N LEU A 21 29.49 -27.20 -0.31
CA LEU A 21 28.94 -26.76 0.97
C LEU A 21 29.17 -25.27 1.25
N SER A 22 30.11 -24.61 0.56
CA SER A 22 30.44 -23.20 0.78
C SER A 22 29.59 -22.18 0.01
N ASN A 23 28.68 -22.62 -0.86
CA ASN A 23 27.80 -21.71 -1.62
C ASN A 23 26.35 -21.66 -1.14
N SER A 24 26.02 -22.20 0.00
CA SER A 24 24.74 -21.86 0.65
C SER A 24 24.90 -20.50 1.35
N VAL A 25 24.85 -19.42 0.60
CA VAL A 25 24.56 -18.09 1.18
C VAL A 25 23.28 -18.26 1.98
N ALA A 26 23.38 -18.13 3.30
CA ALA A 26 22.24 -18.24 4.18
C ALA A 26 21.19 -17.22 3.70
N GLN A 27 20.10 -17.72 3.15
CA GLN A 27 19.05 -16.89 2.56
C GLN A 27 18.48 -16.01 3.69
N THR A 28 18.57 -14.70 3.53
CA THR A 28 18.05 -13.76 4.53
C THR A 28 16.51 -13.83 4.59
N SER A 29 15.92 -13.41 5.71
CA SER A 29 14.45 -13.32 5.83
C SER A 29 13.84 -12.50 4.69
N ASP A 30 14.54 -11.43 4.31
CA ASP A 30 14.08 -10.51 3.27
C ASP A 30 14.11 -11.16 1.88
N SER A 31 15.19 -11.90 1.54
CA SER A 31 15.27 -12.61 0.26
C SER A 31 14.18 -13.67 0.14
N LEU A 32 13.85 -14.38 1.20
CA LEU A 32 12.75 -15.35 1.22
C LEU A 32 11.38 -14.71 0.95
N ILE A 33 11.16 -13.51 1.50
CA ILE A 33 9.91 -12.76 1.29
C ILE A 33 9.86 -12.25 -0.16
N VAL A 34 10.96 -11.69 -0.66
CA VAL A 34 11.08 -11.22 -2.05
C VAL A 34 10.83 -12.36 -3.03
N ASP A 35 11.51 -13.49 -2.87
CA ASP A 35 11.34 -14.68 -3.73
C ASP A 35 9.90 -15.18 -3.73
N CYS A 36 9.26 -15.19 -2.56
CA CYS A 36 7.86 -15.59 -2.43
C CYS A 36 6.93 -14.66 -3.22
N LEU A 37 7.16 -13.34 -3.15
CA LEU A 37 6.36 -12.34 -3.85
C LEU A 37 6.64 -12.32 -5.36
N GLN A 38 7.88 -12.53 -5.78
CA GLN A 38 8.24 -12.64 -7.20
C GLN A 38 7.54 -13.84 -7.85
N LYS A 39 7.45 -14.98 -7.16
CA LYS A 39 6.67 -16.15 -7.62
C LYS A 39 5.17 -15.85 -7.76
N GLU A 40 4.65 -14.91 -7.01
CA GLU A 40 3.27 -14.41 -7.13
C GLU A 40 3.14 -13.26 -8.17
N GLY A 41 4.22 -12.94 -8.91
CA GLY A 41 4.23 -11.94 -9.97
C GLY A 41 4.51 -10.51 -9.52
N VAL A 42 4.93 -10.27 -8.27
CA VAL A 42 5.35 -8.93 -7.83
C VAL A 42 6.72 -8.61 -8.43
N LYS A 43 6.81 -7.49 -9.10
CA LYS A 43 8.09 -6.94 -9.57
C LYS A 43 8.68 -6.04 -8.50
N PHE A 44 9.99 -5.99 -8.42
CA PHE A 44 10.74 -5.11 -7.52
C PHE A 44 11.69 -4.24 -8.33
N SER A 45 11.79 -2.99 -7.97
CA SER A 45 12.82 -2.08 -8.48
C SER A 45 13.69 -1.53 -7.35
N HIS A 46 14.90 -1.07 -7.67
CA HIS A 46 15.90 -0.64 -6.69
C HIS A 46 16.18 0.87 -6.72
N ASN A 47 15.61 1.59 -7.67
CA ASN A 47 15.79 3.02 -7.81
C ASN A 47 14.59 3.77 -7.23
N ASN A 48 14.43 3.72 -5.90
CA ASN A 48 13.34 4.42 -5.24
C ASN A 48 13.80 5.14 -3.98
N SER A 49 13.13 6.24 -3.66
CA SER A 49 13.08 6.86 -2.35
C SER A 49 11.69 6.70 -1.76
N VAL A 50 11.61 6.46 -0.46
CA VAL A 50 10.34 6.36 0.26
C VAL A 50 10.41 7.25 1.49
N THR A 51 9.50 8.22 1.57
CA THR A 51 9.31 9.09 2.73
C THR A 51 8.04 8.68 3.46
N LEU A 52 8.15 8.39 4.75
CA LEU A 52 6.98 8.10 5.59
C LEU A 52 6.34 9.42 6.04
N LEU A 53 5.02 9.49 5.94
CA LEU A 53 4.17 10.60 6.38
C LEU A 53 3.32 10.08 7.54
N MET A 54 3.68 10.48 8.74
CA MET A 54 3.26 9.82 9.98
C MET A 54 1.89 10.27 10.50
N ASN A 55 1.32 11.31 9.87
CA ASN A 55 0.01 11.85 10.24
C ASN A 55 -0.63 12.60 9.06
N GLY A 56 -1.88 13.04 9.25
CA GLY A 56 -2.63 13.73 8.22
C GLY A 56 -2.04 15.08 7.84
N GLN A 57 -1.49 15.82 8.80
CA GLN A 57 -0.88 17.14 8.52
C GLN A 57 0.31 16.98 7.57
N GLU A 58 1.26 16.12 7.91
CA GLU A 58 2.43 15.84 7.06
C GLU A 58 2.03 15.38 5.65
N LYS A 59 1.05 14.46 5.59
CA LYS A 59 0.55 13.94 4.29
C LYS A 59 -0.04 15.03 3.42
N PHE A 60 -0.91 15.87 3.97
CA PHE A 60 -1.59 16.87 3.15
C PHE A 60 -0.66 18.04 2.80
N ASP A 61 0.24 18.46 3.69
CA ASP A 61 1.22 19.51 3.41
C ASP A 61 2.17 19.10 2.28
N ASP A 62 2.75 17.91 2.36
CA ASP A 62 3.64 17.37 1.34
C ASP A 62 2.92 17.16 0.00
N MET A 63 1.76 16.51 0.02
CA MET A 63 0.98 16.23 -1.19
C MET A 63 0.47 17.51 -1.87
N PHE A 64 -0.02 18.48 -1.13
CA PHE A 64 -0.47 19.76 -1.70
C PHE A 64 0.69 20.56 -2.26
N SER A 65 1.86 20.54 -1.60
CA SER A 65 3.08 21.14 -2.13
C SER A 65 3.49 20.52 -3.45
N ALA A 66 3.47 19.19 -3.55
CA ALA A 66 3.79 18.50 -4.79
C ALA A 66 2.75 18.78 -5.90
N ILE A 67 1.43 18.81 -5.59
CA ILE A 67 0.39 19.16 -6.56
C ILE A 67 0.56 20.59 -7.10
N ARG A 68 0.94 21.57 -6.26
CA ARG A 68 1.22 22.95 -6.72
C ARG A 68 2.31 22.98 -7.79
N GLN A 69 3.27 22.06 -7.72
CA GLN A 69 4.39 21.96 -8.65
C GLN A 69 4.09 21.12 -9.90
N ALA A 70 2.93 20.45 -9.96
CA ALA A 70 2.52 19.64 -11.10
C ALA A 70 2.48 20.44 -12.40
N ARG A 71 2.95 19.83 -13.50
CA ARG A 71 3.04 20.46 -14.83
C ARG A 71 2.31 19.70 -15.93
N SER A 72 2.03 18.44 -15.73
CA SER A 72 1.49 17.55 -16.78
C SER A 72 0.21 16.85 -16.33
N SER A 73 0.23 16.13 -15.22
CA SER A 73 -0.93 15.35 -14.79
C SER A 73 -0.99 15.13 -13.28
N VAL A 74 -2.20 15.08 -12.74
CA VAL A 74 -2.48 14.65 -11.36
C VAL A 74 -3.57 13.60 -11.39
N HIS A 75 -3.23 12.39 -10.98
CA HIS A 75 -4.15 11.26 -10.90
C HIS A 75 -4.42 10.88 -9.46
N LEU A 76 -5.68 10.72 -9.09
CA LEU A 76 -6.09 10.42 -7.72
C LEU A 76 -7.06 9.24 -7.69
N GLU A 77 -6.80 8.26 -6.83
CA GLU A 77 -7.66 7.10 -6.57
C GLU A 77 -7.82 6.96 -5.06
N TYR A 78 -9.05 7.09 -4.58
CA TYR A 78 -9.37 7.01 -3.16
C TYR A 78 -10.60 6.15 -2.89
N PHE A 79 -10.69 5.57 -1.71
CA PHE A 79 -11.93 4.95 -1.26
C PHE A 79 -13.04 5.99 -1.09
N ASN A 80 -12.71 7.15 -0.50
CA ASN A 80 -13.63 8.28 -0.48
C ASN A 80 -12.90 9.63 -0.48
N PHE A 81 -13.58 10.64 -1.00
CA PHE A 81 -13.36 12.05 -0.73
C PHE A 81 -14.49 12.52 0.17
N ARG A 82 -14.18 12.96 1.37
CA ARG A 82 -15.20 13.50 2.25
C ARG A 82 -15.48 14.96 1.87
N ASN A 83 -16.76 15.36 1.85
CA ASN A 83 -17.13 16.75 1.57
C ASN A 83 -16.86 17.61 2.83
N ASP A 84 -15.60 17.94 3.08
CA ASP A 84 -15.11 18.74 4.21
C ASP A 84 -13.99 19.70 3.77
N SER A 85 -13.35 20.39 4.73
CA SER A 85 -12.42 21.47 4.42
C SER A 85 -11.23 20.99 3.58
N ILE A 86 -10.60 19.89 3.96
CA ILE A 86 -9.41 19.37 3.28
C ILE A 86 -9.72 18.92 1.84
N ALA A 87 -10.87 18.27 1.63
CA ALA A 87 -11.26 17.86 0.29
C ALA A 87 -11.62 19.07 -0.59
N ASN A 88 -12.27 20.09 -0.03
CA ASN A 88 -12.55 21.31 -0.78
C ASN A 88 -11.26 22.05 -1.15
N MET A 89 -10.32 22.20 -0.22
CA MET A 89 -8.99 22.77 -0.52
C MET A 89 -8.25 22.00 -1.61
N LEU A 90 -8.33 20.65 -1.59
CA LEU A 90 -7.77 19.81 -2.64
C LEU A 90 -8.42 20.10 -4.00
N PHE A 91 -9.76 20.10 -4.08
CA PHE A 91 -10.45 20.35 -5.34
C PHE A 91 -10.27 21.79 -5.84
N ASP A 92 -10.07 22.77 -4.94
CA ASP A 92 -9.73 24.14 -5.32
C ASP A 92 -8.34 24.16 -5.98
N LEU A 93 -7.34 23.58 -5.35
CA LEU A 93 -5.99 23.47 -5.88
C LEU A 93 -5.96 22.71 -7.22
N LEU A 94 -6.68 21.60 -7.33
CA LEU A 94 -6.77 20.84 -8.58
C LEU A 94 -7.40 21.66 -9.71
N ALA A 95 -8.41 22.47 -9.42
CA ALA A 95 -9.02 23.35 -10.41
C ALA A 95 -8.08 24.47 -10.86
N GLU A 96 -7.22 24.98 -9.99
CA GLU A 96 -6.14 25.91 -10.37
C GLU A 96 -5.19 25.24 -11.36
N LYS A 97 -4.76 24.01 -11.05
CA LYS A 97 -3.87 23.22 -11.92
C LYS A 97 -4.50 22.92 -13.28
N VAL A 98 -5.80 22.64 -13.34
CA VAL A 98 -6.53 22.49 -14.61
C VAL A 98 -6.43 23.78 -15.47
N LYS A 99 -6.59 24.97 -14.87
CA LYS A 99 -6.44 26.25 -15.58
C LYS A 99 -5.02 26.46 -16.11
N GLU A 100 -4.00 25.87 -15.46
CA GLU A 100 -2.62 25.86 -15.91
C GLU A 100 -2.34 24.80 -16.99
N GLY A 101 -3.34 24.02 -17.41
CA GLY A 101 -3.22 22.99 -18.46
C GLY A 101 -2.85 21.59 -17.94
N VAL A 102 -2.84 21.38 -16.62
CA VAL A 102 -2.59 20.05 -16.02
C VAL A 102 -3.80 19.15 -16.17
N GLU A 103 -3.60 17.93 -16.63
CA GLU A 103 -4.66 16.91 -16.72
C GLU A 103 -4.97 16.35 -15.34
N VAL A 104 -6.21 16.52 -14.86
CA VAL A 104 -6.62 16.05 -13.53
C VAL A 104 -7.68 14.97 -13.64
N ARG A 105 -7.38 13.78 -13.12
CA ARG A 105 -8.29 12.62 -13.08
C ARG A 105 -8.42 12.08 -11.67
N ALA A 106 -9.66 11.89 -11.22
CA ALA A 106 -9.97 11.40 -9.88
C ALA A 106 -10.95 10.22 -9.92
N LEU A 107 -10.65 9.17 -9.16
CA LEU A 107 -11.52 8.03 -8.91
C LEU A 107 -11.88 7.93 -7.43
N PHE A 108 -13.10 7.53 -7.12
CA PHE A 108 -13.49 7.16 -5.78
C PHE A 108 -14.47 5.98 -5.78
N ASP A 109 -14.46 5.20 -4.72
CA ASP A 109 -15.37 4.05 -4.60
C ASP A 109 -16.79 4.50 -4.24
N ALA A 110 -17.79 3.99 -4.93
CA ALA A 110 -19.19 4.37 -4.72
C ALA A 110 -19.70 4.02 -3.31
N PHE A 111 -19.31 2.84 -2.77
CA PHE A 111 -19.67 2.46 -1.42
C PHE A 111 -18.89 3.27 -0.39
N GLY A 112 -17.59 3.51 -0.63
CA GLY A 112 -16.77 4.38 0.21
C GLY A 112 -17.34 5.79 0.32
N ASN A 113 -17.83 6.33 -0.76
CA ASN A 113 -18.52 7.62 -0.75
C ASN A 113 -19.84 7.57 0.00
N SER A 114 -20.71 6.60 -0.29
CA SER A 114 -22.05 6.51 0.32
C SER A 114 -22.03 6.16 1.81
N SER A 115 -21.02 5.45 2.27
CA SER A 115 -20.86 5.02 3.66
C SER A 115 -20.31 6.08 4.59
N ASN A 116 -19.75 7.17 4.07
CA ASN A 116 -19.26 8.26 4.91
C ASN A 116 -20.38 9.28 5.24
N ASN A 117 -20.24 9.97 6.38
CA ASN A 117 -21.27 10.90 6.88
C ASN A 117 -21.28 12.26 6.15
N ARG A 118 -20.34 12.53 5.25
CA ARG A 118 -20.28 13.74 4.37
C ARG A 118 -19.94 13.35 2.94
N PRO A 119 -20.82 12.61 2.24
CA PRO A 119 -20.54 12.14 0.89
C PRO A 119 -20.54 13.27 -0.14
N LEU A 120 -19.76 13.08 -1.20
CA LEU A 120 -19.90 13.88 -2.41
C LEU A 120 -21.23 13.52 -3.08
N LYS A 121 -22.19 14.45 -3.05
CA LYS A 121 -23.51 14.32 -3.70
C LYS A 121 -23.40 14.71 -5.19
N LYS A 122 -24.40 14.38 -6.00
CA LYS A 122 -24.46 14.71 -7.44
C LYS A 122 -24.17 16.19 -7.74
N LYS A 123 -24.68 17.12 -6.92
CA LYS A 123 -24.41 18.56 -7.06
C LYS A 123 -22.93 18.91 -6.89
N HIS A 124 -22.22 18.27 -5.94
CA HIS A 124 -20.81 18.50 -5.70
C HIS A 124 -19.98 17.95 -6.87
N LEU A 125 -20.29 16.74 -7.35
CA LEU A 125 -19.63 16.14 -8.51
C LEU A 125 -19.83 16.97 -9.78
N LYS A 126 -21.04 17.54 -9.98
CA LYS A 126 -21.32 18.47 -11.09
C LYS A 126 -20.42 19.70 -11.01
N SER A 127 -20.34 20.33 -9.84
CA SER A 127 -19.47 21.51 -9.61
C SER A 127 -18.00 21.20 -9.85
N ILE A 128 -17.50 20.05 -9.36
CA ILE A 128 -16.10 19.63 -9.57
C ILE A 128 -15.82 19.44 -11.07
N ARG A 129 -16.71 18.76 -11.80
CA ARG A 129 -16.57 18.56 -13.26
C ARG A 129 -16.62 19.87 -14.06
N GLN A 130 -17.47 20.83 -13.67
CA GLN A 130 -17.53 22.16 -14.30
C GLN A 130 -16.23 22.95 -14.17
N ARG A 131 -15.37 22.58 -13.23
CA ARG A 131 -14.04 23.16 -13.03
C ARG A 131 -12.95 22.45 -13.84
N GLY A 132 -13.34 21.49 -14.74
CA GLY A 132 -12.44 20.78 -15.63
C GLY A 132 -11.79 19.53 -15.01
N ILE A 133 -12.15 19.16 -13.79
CA ILE A 133 -11.64 17.95 -13.15
C ILE A 133 -12.47 16.74 -13.62
N GLU A 134 -11.80 15.77 -14.24
CA GLU A 134 -12.43 14.50 -14.58
C GLU A 134 -12.58 13.64 -13.30
N ILE A 135 -13.79 13.44 -12.80
CA ILE A 135 -14.06 12.63 -11.60
C ILE A 135 -15.14 11.59 -11.86
N TYR A 136 -14.82 10.32 -11.53
CA TYR A 136 -15.72 9.18 -11.72
C TYR A 136 -15.85 8.32 -10.47
N GLU A 137 -17.02 7.70 -10.37
CA GLU A 137 -17.39 6.76 -9.32
C GLU A 137 -17.05 5.33 -9.76
N PHE A 138 -16.18 4.64 -9.00
CA PHE A 138 -15.88 3.23 -9.24
C PHE A 138 -17.01 2.36 -8.70
N SER A 139 -17.47 1.41 -9.53
CA SER A 139 -18.46 0.38 -9.20
C SER A 139 -19.70 0.89 -8.46
N PRO A 140 -20.50 1.80 -9.08
CA PRO A 140 -21.76 2.27 -8.50
C PRO A 140 -22.70 1.10 -8.17
N LEU A 141 -23.29 1.13 -6.99
CA LEU A 141 -24.29 0.14 -6.59
C LEU A 141 -25.59 0.40 -7.37
N ARG A 142 -25.99 -0.57 -8.20
CA ARG A 142 -27.23 -0.50 -9.00
C ARG A 142 -28.06 -1.74 -8.70
N PHE A 143 -29.32 -1.51 -8.29
CA PHE A 143 -30.28 -2.62 -8.18
C PHE A 143 -30.52 -3.25 -9.58
N PRO A 144 -30.60 -4.58 -9.70
CA PRO A 144 -30.54 -5.61 -8.65
C PRO A 144 -29.13 -6.19 -8.37
N TRP A 145 -28.06 -5.60 -8.91
CA TRP A 145 -26.70 -6.14 -8.90
C TRP A 145 -25.95 -5.92 -7.57
N ILE A 146 -26.56 -6.38 -6.48
CA ILE A 146 -25.95 -6.31 -5.12
C ILE A 146 -24.72 -7.19 -4.97
N ASN A 147 -24.47 -8.14 -5.88
CA ASN A 147 -23.28 -8.99 -5.87
C ASN A 147 -21.96 -8.21 -6.04
N GLN A 148 -22.02 -6.96 -6.49
CA GLN A 148 -20.84 -6.07 -6.60
C GLN A 148 -20.48 -5.38 -5.28
N VAL A 149 -21.28 -5.52 -4.21
CA VAL A 149 -21.01 -4.91 -2.90
C VAL A 149 -19.62 -5.29 -2.36
N LEU A 150 -19.15 -6.50 -2.62
CA LEU A 150 -17.83 -6.97 -2.19
C LEU A 150 -16.67 -6.55 -3.11
N HIS A 151 -16.96 -5.95 -4.26
CA HIS A 151 -15.94 -5.49 -5.21
C HIS A 151 -15.68 -4.01 -5.01
N ARG A 152 -14.95 -3.71 -3.94
CA ARG A 152 -14.64 -2.34 -3.54
C ARG A 152 -13.20 -1.99 -3.84
N ASP A 153 -12.98 -0.75 -4.21
CA ASP A 153 -11.67 -0.17 -4.37
C ASP A 153 -11.28 0.58 -3.10
N HIS A 154 -10.40 -0.03 -2.31
CA HIS A 154 -9.93 0.55 -1.05
C HIS A 154 -8.52 1.13 -1.15
N ARG A 155 -7.98 1.28 -2.39
CA ARG A 155 -6.67 1.88 -2.61
C ARG A 155 -6.71 3.38 -2.33
N LYS A 156 -5.57 3.94 -2.00
CA LYS A 156 -5.31 5.36 -1.94
C LYS A 156 -4.03 5.58 -2.73
N ILE A 157 -4.17 6.15 -3.92
CA ILE A 157 -3.07 6.38 -4.85
C ILE A 157 -3.20 7.82 -5.36
N VAL A 158 -2.10 8.57 -5.31
CA VAL A 158 -1.96 9.84 -6.03
C VAL A 158 -0.70 9.76 -6.86
N ILE A 159 -0.77 10.12 -8.13
CA ILE A 159 0.40 10.21 -9.00
C ILE A 159 0.47 11.62 -9.57
N ILE A 160 1.64 12.23 -9.49
CA ILE A 160 1.90 13.59 -9.97
C ILE A 160 2.99 13.51 -11.04
N ASP A 161 2.65 13.93 -12.26
CA ASP A 161 3.52 13.99 -13.44
C ASP A 161 4.22 12.66 -13.78
N GLY A 162 3.72 11.53 -13.28
CA GLY A 162 4.39 10.24 -13.40
C GLY A 162 5.72 10.16 -12.63
N GLN A 163 6.03 11.12 -11.77
CA GLN A 163 7.33 11.23 -11.07
C GLN A 163 7.24 10.94 -9.58
N ILE A 164 6.14 11.33 -8.95
CA ILE A 164 5.88 11.21 -7.53
C ILE A 164 4.60 10.40 -7.34
N ALA A 165 4.59 9.46 -6.41
CA ALA A 165 3.37 8.79 -6.00
C ALA A 165 3.18 8.83 -4.48
N TYR A 166 1.91 8.84 -4.06
CA TYR A 166 1.49 8.69 -2.68
C TYR A 166 0.61 7.46 -2.54
N THR A 167 0.83 6.69 -1.47
CA THR A 167 -0.04 5.57 -1.11
C THR A 167 0.00 5.32 0.39
N GLY A 168 -1.05 4.69 0.96
CA GLY A 168 -1.11 4.41 2.40
C GLY A 168 -2.53 4.23 2.90
N GLY A 169 -2.75 4.48 4.21
CA GLY A 169 -4.04 4.26 4.86
C GLY A 169 -5.04 5.41 4.70
N MET A 170 -4.56 6.65 4.61
CA MET A 170 -5.38 7.85 4.73
C MET A 170 -6.19 8.17 3.47
N ASN A 171 -7.50 8.37 3.62
CA ASN A 171 -8.35 9.02 2.61
C ASN A 171 -8.17 10.55 2.61
N VAL A 172 -9.07 11.27 1.93
CA VAL A 172 -9.11 12.74 1.96
C VAL A 172 -10.24 13.17 2.88
N ALA A 173 -9.88 13.52 4.12
CA ALA A 173 -10.82 13.95 5.15
C ALA A 173 -10.14 14.71 6.28
N ASP A 174 -10.85 15.69 6.84
CA ASP A 174 -10.40 16.54 7.99
C ASP A 174 -9.99 15.72 9.21
N TYR A 175 -10.62 14.57 9.45
CA TYR A 175 -10.39 13.81 10.67
C TYR A 175 -8.99 13.19 10.77
N TYR A 176 -8.27 13.07 9.67
CA TYR A 176 -6.86 12.64 9.70
C TYR A 176 -5.95 13.70 10.34
N ILE A 177 -6.40 14.97 10.39
CA ILE A 177 -5.69 16.07 11.06
C ILE A 177 -6.30 16.37 12.43
N LYS A 178 -7.64 16.47 12.48
CA LYS A 178 -8.36 16.98 13.66
C LYS A 178 -8.88 15.89 14.58
N GLY A 179 -8.77 14.62 14.17
CA GLY A 179 -9.44 13.52 14.89
C GLY A 179 -10.97 13.59 14.80
N THR A 180 -11.64 12.81 15.62
CA THR A 180 -13.11 12.83 15.79
C THR A 180 -13.50 12.80 17.26
N LYS A 181 -14.71 13.26 17.60
CA LYS A 181 -15.25 13.16 18.96
C LYS A 181 -15.36 11.71 19.44
N GLN A 182 -15.61 10.77 18.53
CA GLN A 182 -15.84 9.35 18.85
C GLN A 182 -14.54 8.60 19.17
N VAL A 183 -13.48 8.80 18.37
CA VAL A 183 -12.23 8.03 18.50
C VAL A 183 -11.06 8.87 19.01
N GLY A 184 -11.21 10.20 19.11
CA GLY A 184 -10.13 11.11 19.49
C GLY A 184 -9.18 11.41 18.33
N GLU A 185 -7.90 11.55 18.64
CA GLU A 185 -6.84 11.74 17.66
C GLU A 185 -6.74 10.53 16.73
N TRP A 186 -6.55 10.80 15.43
CA TRP A 186 -6.51 9.77 14.39
C TRP A 186 -5.07 9.53 13.95
N HIS A 187 -4.54 8.38 14.28
CA HIS A 187 -3.22 7.96 13.84
C HIS A 187 -3.35 7.03 12.63
N ASP A 188 -2.72 7.43 11.55
CA ASP A 188 -2.62 6.65 10.32
C ASP A 188 -1.35 7.03 9.58
N MET A 189 -0.92 6.25 8.64
CA MET A 189 0.35 6.42 7.94
C MET A 189 0.14 6.44 6.43
N HIS A 190 0.93 7.29 5.77
CA HIS A 190 1.03 7.36 4.33
C HIS A 190 2.49 7.33 3.92
N CYS A 191 2.77 7.12 2.66
CA CYS A 191 4.11 7.28 2.13
C CYS A 191 4.09 8.01 0.78
N ARG A 192 5.13 8.78 0.56
CA ARG A 192 5.53 9.32 -0.73
C ARG A 192 6.60 8.40 -1.30
N ILE A 193 6.48 8.07 -2.57
CA ILE A 193 7.42 7.28 -3.36
C ILE A 193 7.90 8.13 -4.52
N ASP A 194 9.21 8.26 -4.65
CA ASP A 194 9.89 8.83 -5.80
C ASP A 194 10.74 7.72 -6.43
N GLY A 195 10.57 7.42 -7.70
CA GLY A 195 11.35 6.37 -8.36
C GLY A 195 10.55 5.48 -9.29
N ASP A 196 11.13 4.32 -9.61
CA ASP A 196 10.63 3.44 -10.66
C ASP A 196 9.25 2.82 -10.34
N GLU A 197 8.95 2.60 -9.05
CA GLU A 197 7.65 2.03 -8.64
C GLU A 197 6.48 3.02 -8.78
N VAL A 198 6.73 4.30 -9.03
CA VAL A 198 5.69 5.24 -9.46
C VAL A 198 5.01 4.73 -10.72
N ASN A 199 5.76 4.12 -11.65
CA ASN A 199 5.25 3.55 -12.88
C ASN A 199 4.27 2.39 -12.63
N THR A 200 4.53 1.55 -11.64
CA THR A 200 3.62 0.47 -11.26
C THR A 200 2.29 1.02 -10.72
N LEU A 201 2.34 2.03 -9.84
CA LEU A 201 1.14 2.69 -9.32
C LEU A 201 0.37 3.42 -10.44
N GLN A 202 1.07 4.07 -11.36
CA GLN A 202 0.48 4.71 -12.54
C GLN A 202 -0.24 3.72 -13.44
N ALA A 203 0.35 2.56 -13.71
CA ALA A 203 -0.26 1.50 -14.50
C ALA A 203 -1.54 0.94 -13.83
N ILE A 204 -1.51 0.77 -12.50
CA ILE A 204 -2.68 0.36 -11.71
C ILE A 204 -3.80 1.39 -11.87
N PHE A 205 -3.50 2.68 -11.66
CA PHE A 205 -4.48 3.76 -11.81
C PHE A 205 -5.09 3.79 -13.21
N LEU A 206 -4.28 3.84 -14.26
CA LEU A 206 -4.77 3.97 -15.63
C LEU A 206 -5.65 2.78 -16.05
N ARG A 207 -5.30 1.57 -15.63
CA ARG A 207 -6.13 0.39 -15.90
C ARG A 207 -7.53 0.53 -15.27
N ILE A 208 -7.63 0.97 -14.03
CA ILE A 208 -8.91 1.15 -13.34
C ILE A 208 -9.67 2.36 -13.89
N TRP A 209 -8.94 3.44 -14.17
CA TRP A 209 -9.50 4.64 -14.82
C TRP A 209 -10.17 4.28 -16.14
N ASN A 210 -9.44 3.68 -17.06
CA ASN A 210 -9.93 3.34 -18.40
C ASN A 210 -11.16 2.43 -18.35
N LYS A 211 -11.17 1.45 -17.44
CA LYS A 211 -12.33 0.58 -17.21
C LYS A 211 -13.55 1.36 -16.67
N THR A 212 -13.32 2.30 -15.74
CA THR A 212 -14.38 3.02 -15.04
C THR A 212 -14.95 4.15 -15.90
N ALA A 213 -14.07 4.96 -16.46
CA ALA A 213 -14.44 6.12 -17.29
C ALA A 213 -14.81 5.72 -18.74
N LYS A 214 -14.54 4.46 -19.13
CA LYS A 214 -14.68 3.96 -20.52
C LYS A 214 -13.84 4.80 -21.51
N GLN A 215 -12.64 5.13 -21.09
CA GLN A 215 -11.65 5.88 -21.87
C GLN A 215 -10.47 4.96 -22.22
N ASN A 216 -9.57 5.46 -23.08
CA ASN A 216 -8.31 4.79 -23.43
C ASN A 216 -7.15 5.78 -23.21
N VAL A 217 -6.93 6.16 -21.96
CA VAL A 217 -5.82 7.05 -21.55
C VAL A 217 -4.54 6.23 -21.48
N HIS A 218 -3.56 6.58 -22.30
CA HIS A 218 -2.25 5.90 -22.39
C HIS A 218 -1.18 6.86 -22.90
N GLY A 219 0.07 6.44 -22.83
CA GLY A 219 1.20 7.16 -23.41
C GLY A 219 2.35 7.39 -22.43
N ALA A 220 3.55 7.56 -23.00
CA ALA A 220 4.80 7.71 -22.28
C ALA A 220 4.82 8.93 -21.34
N LYS A 221 4.02 9.96 -21.61
CA LYS A 221 3.94 11.19 -20.81
C LYS A 221 3.50 10.96 -19.36
N TYR A 222 2.84 9.84 -19.09
CA TYR A 222 2.36 9.49 -17.75
C TYR A 222 3.35 8.68 -16.92
N TYR A 223 4.49 8.30 -17.51
CA TYR A 223 5.45 7.40 -16.88
C TYR A 223 6.82 8.02 -16.74
N ARG A 224 7.50 7.72 -15.64
CA ARG A 224 8.85 8.15 -15.36
C ARG A 224 9.85 7.43 -16.29
N GLY A 225 10.82 8.18 -16.83
CA GLY A 225 11.95 7.63 -17.58
C GLY A 225 11.58 7.00 -18.92
N VAL A 226 10.36 7.23 -19.44
CA VAL A 226 9.93 6.68 -20.73
C VAL A 226 10.03 7.77 -21.80
N ARG A 227 11.08 7.71 -22.61
CA ARG A 227 11.18 8.50 -23.84
C ARG A 227 10.75 7.63 -25.03
N GLY A 228 9.52 7.86 -25.51
CA GLY A 228 9.08 7.36 -26.83
C GLY A 228 8.79 5.86 -26.98
N GLY A 229 8.49 5.15 -25.91
CA GLY A 229 8.21 3.71 -25.99
C GLY A 229 7.13 3.20 -25.06
N TYR A 230 6.60 2.02 -25.35
CA TYR A 230 5.58 1.35 -24.55
C TYR A 230 6.14 0.78 -23.26
N TYR A 231 5.50 1.02 -22.12
CA TYR A 231 5.88 0.47 -20.83
C TYR A 231 5.31 -0.94 -20.59
N PHE A 232 5.42 -1.84 -21.54
CA PHE A 232 5.10 -3.24 -21.31
C PHE A 232 6.19 -4.10 -21.95
N GLU A 233 7.05 -4.70 -21.11
CA GLU A 233 8.15 -5.59 -21.43
C GLU A 233 9.39 -4.94 -22.08
N GLY A 234 10.45 -4.79 -21.27
CA GLY A 234 11.82 -4.56 -21.76
C GLY A 234 12.33 -3.12 -21.77
N LEU A 235 11.57 -2.14 -21.30
CA LEU A 235 12.09 -0.76 -21.18
C LEU A 235 13.10 -0.67 -20.05
N LYS A 236 14.36 -0.42 -20.40
CA LYS A 236 15.33 0.07 -19.43
C LYS A 236 14.87 1.46 -18.99
N PRO A 237 14.74 1.72 -17.68
CA PRO A 237 14.55 3.08 -17.20
C PRO A 237 15.70 3.91 -17.80
N ASP A 238 15.33 4.99 -18.48
CA ASP A 238 16.33 5.99 -18.84
C ASP A 238 17.04 6.36 -17.55
N THR A 239 18.36 6.51 -17.57
CA THR A 239 19.20 6.82 -16.42
C THR A 239 18.91 8.22 -15.86
N CYS A 240 17.63 8.55 -15.71
CA CYS A 240 17.17 9.74 -15.01
C CYS A 240 17.59 9.67 -13.55
N ALA A 241 17.97 10.80 -13.02
CA ALA A 241 18.50 11.03 -11.70
C ALA A 241 18.10 9.97 -10.67
N THR A 242 19.06 9.37 -10.01
CA THR A 242 18.88 8.37 -8.97
C THR A 242 17.90 8.88 -7.92
N ALA A 243 16.67 8.38 -7.90
CA ALA A 243 15.67 8.79 -6.92
C ALA A 243 16.03 8.32 -5.52
N GLY A 244 16.72 7.18 -5.42
CA GLY A 244 17.16 6.59 -4.15
C GLY A 244 17.70 5.18 -4.35
N LYS A 245 17.97 4.49 -3.22
CA LYS A 245 18.53 3.12 -3.19
C LYS A 245 17.58 2.11 -2.54
N LYS A 246 16.32 2.46 -2.35
CA LYS A 246 15.34 1.54 -1.75
C LYS A 246 14.86 0.53 -2.78
N MET A 247 14.86 -0.75 -2.39
CA MET A 247 14.14 -1.79 -3.10
C MET A 247 12.66 -1.70 -2.70
N VAL A 248 11.79 -1.55 -3.69
CA VAL A 248 10.34 -1.44 -3.49
C VAL A 248 9.63 -2.40 -4.43
N GLY A 249 8.54 -2.99 -3.97
CA GLY A 249 7.63 -3.80 -4.76
C GLY A 249 6.19 -3.49 -4.39
N ILE A 250 5.33 -3.30 -5.38
CA ILE A 250 3.91 -2.97 -5.17
C ILE A 250 3.08 -4.25 -5.20
N ILE A 251 2.46 -4.56 -4.07
CA ILE A 251 1.51 -5.68 -3.97
C ILE A 251 0.11 -5.15 -4.27
N ASN A 252 -0.36 -5.41 -5.48
CA ASN A 252 -1.72 -5.03 -5.89
C ASN A 252 -2.68 -6.22 -5.80
N ARG A 253 -3.84 -6.01 -5.20
CA ARG A 253 -4.91 -7.00 -5.17
C ARG A 253 -6.17 -6.47 -5.82
N GLU A 254 -6.66 -7.19 -6.82
CA GLU A 254 -7.96 -6.97 -7.42
C GLU A 254 -8.88 -8.17 -7.15
N PRO A 255 -10.09 -7.96 -6.64
CA PRO A 255 -11.05 -9.03 -6.44
C PRO A 255 -11.30 -9.79 -7.76
N ARG A 256 -11.31 -11.12 -7.71
CA ARG A 256 -11.52 -12.07 -8.83
C ARG A 256 -10.37 -12.22 -9.82
N THR A 257 -9.43 -11.28 -9.91
CA THR A 257 -8.36 -11.32 -10.92
C THR A 257 -7.00 -11.70 -10.36
N THR A 258 -6.76 -11.43 -9.07
CA THR A 258 -5.51 -11.79 -8.41
C THR A 258 -5.71 -12.84 -7.32
N ASN A 259 -4.69 -13.64 -7.08
CA ASN A 259 -4.63 -14.56 -5.96
C ASN A 259 -4.72 -13.83 -4.61
N ARG A 260 -4.77 -14.58 -3.53
CA ARG A 260 -4.78 -14.04 -2.15
C ARG A 260 -3.39 -13.52 -1.73
N ILE A 261 -2.76 -12.74 -2.59
CA ILE A 261 -1.36 -12.29 -2.50
C ILE A 261 -1.04 -11.56 -1.18
N ILE A 262 -1.92 -10.66 -0.71
CA ILE A 262 -1.73 -9.95 0.57
C ILE A 262 -1.65 -10.93 1.74
N ARG A 263 -2.51 -11.97 1.74
CA ARG A 263 -2.47 -13.02 2.75
C ARG A 263 -1.19 -13.83 2.68
N THR A 264 -0.71 -14.11 1.49
CA THR A 264 0.55 -14.83 1.25
C THR A 264 1.73 -14.00 1.75
N PHE A 265 1.74 -12.70 1.45
CA PHE A 265 2.75 -11.77 1.94
C PHE A 265 2.81 -11.74 3.47
N TYR A 266 1.71 -11.44 4.16
CA TYR A 266 1.71 -11.38 5.62
C TYR A 266 2.13 -12.72 6.26
N ALA A 267 1.62 -13.84 5.74
CA ALA A 267 2.00 -15.14 6.26
C ALA A 267 3.49 -15.44 6.02
N GLY A 268 4.02 -15.08 4.85
CA GLY A 268 5.44 -15.21 4.51
C GLY A 268 6.32 -14.37 5.43
N ALA A 269 6.01 -13.09 5.59
CA ALA A 269 6.75 -12.18 6.48
C ALA A 269 6.78 -12.70 7.92
N ILE A 270 5.62 -13.07 8.48
CA ILE A 270 5.51 -13.60 9.84
C ILE A 270 6.27 -14.93 10.02
N ASN A 271 6.19 -15.83 9.04
CA ASN A 271 6.86 -17.13 9.14
C ASN A 271 8.38 -17.03 9.03
N ASN A 272 8.91 -16.03 8.32
CA ASN A 272 10.34 -15.83 8.12
C ASN A 272 10.96 -14.82 9.10
N ALA A 273 10.16 -14.15 9.92
CA ALA A 273 10.67 -13.27 10.97
C ALA A 273 11.53 -14.05 11.97
N LYS A 274 12.71 -13.49 12.33
CA LYS A 274 13.69 -14.09 13.26
C LYS A 274 13.70 -13.43 14.62
N ASP A 275 13.64 -12.10 14.67
CA ASP A 275 13.83 -11.33 15.91
C ASP A 275 12.53 -10.77 16.48
N SER A 276 11.82 -9.94 15.72
CA SER A 276 10.61 -9.29 16.20
C SER A 276 9.57 -9.05 15.11
N ILE A 277 8.31 -8.97 15.54
CA ILE A 277 7.16 -8.58 14.72
C ILE A 277 6.40 -7.49 15.48
N LYS A 278 6.22 -6.33 14.86
CA LYS A 278 5.41 -5.23 15.41
C LYS A 278 4.22 -4.97 14.52
N ILE A 279 3.02 -5.01 15.09
CA ILE A 279 1.74 -4.81 14.39
C ILE A 279 1.00 -3.66 15.05
N VAL A 280 0.62 -2.66 14.28
CA VAL A 280 -0.28 -1.58 14.73
C VAL A 280 -1.54 -1.64 13.88
N THR A 281 -2.68 -1.87 14.49
CA THR A 281 -3.95 -1.98 13.76
C THR A 281 -5.16 -1.76 14.67
N PRO A 282 -6.17 -0.98 14.24
CA PRO A 282 -7.44 -0.89 14.96
C PRO A 282 -8.32 -2.13 14.75
N TYR A 283 -8.04 -2.95 13.72
CA TYR A 283 -8.88 -4.07 13.30
C TYR A 283 -8.15 -5.40 13.39
N PHE A 284 -7.75 -5.80 14.60
CA PHE A 284 -7.06 -7.07 14.84
C PHE A 284 -8.01 -8.27 14.71
N THR A 285 -8.62 -8.40 13.52
CA THR A 285 -9.55 -9.47 13.16
C THR A 285 -8.81 -10.54 12.35
N LEU A 286 -8.24 -11.51 13.04
CA LEU A 286 -7.30 -12.45 12.45
C LEU A 286 -7.97 -13.58 11.69
N ILE A 287 -7.57 -13.76 10.42
CA ILE A 287 -7.90 -14.99 9.69
C ILE A 287 -7.07 -16.18 10.20
N PRO A 288 -7.57 -17.44 10.08
CA PRO A 288 -6.88 -18.62 10.64
C PRO A 288 -5.42 -18.77 10.21
N LYS A 289 -5.08 -18.46 8.95
CA LYS A 289 -3.70 -18.56 8.42
C LYS A 289 -2.75 -17.62 9.15
N ILE A 290 -3.15 -16.36 9.37
CA ILE A 290 -2.32 -15.36 10.08
C ILE A 290 -2.23 -15.68 11.57
N LYS A 291 -3.36 -16.06 12.20
CA LYS A 291 -3.37 -16.52 13.59
C LYS A 291 -2.38 -17.67 13.83
N LYS A 292 -2.38 -18.68 12.94
CA LYS A 292 -1.44 -19.82 13.00
C LYS A 292 0.01 -19.34 12.82
N ALA A 293 0.27 -18.39 11.91
CA ALA A 293 1.61 -17.88 11.66
C ALA A 293 2.16 -17.12 12.89
N LEU A 294 1.38 -16.22 13.50
CA LEU A 294 1.77 -15.48 14.71
C LEU A 294 2.08 -16.41 15.89
N ARG A 295 1.21 -17.42 16.13
CA ARG A 295 1.45 -18.44 17.17
C ARG A 295 2.76 -19.20 16.95
N LYS A 296 3.06 -19.57 15.69
CA LYS A 296 4.31 -20.25 15.35
C LYS A 296 5.51 -19.34 15.53
N ALA A 297 5.40 -18.05 15.20
CA ALA A 297 6.47 -17.07 15.40
C ALA A 297 6.78 -16.90 16.89
N ALA A 298 5.79 -16.67 17.72
CA ALA A 298 5.97 -16.60 19.17
C ALA A 298 6.58 -17.89 19.76
N LYS A 299 6.13 -19.07 19.30
CA LYS A 299 6.69 -20.35 19.72
C LYS A 299 8.17 -20.54 19.31
N ARG A 300 8.62 -19.89 18.22
CA ARG A 300 10.05 -19.86 17.82
C ARG A 300 10.91 -18.89 18.64
N GLY A 301 10.32 -18.13 19.57
CA GLY A 301 11.01 -17.11 20.34
C GLY A 301 11.04 -15.72 19.69
N VAL A 302 10.32 -15.53 18.57
CA VAL A 302 10.18 -14.21 17.94
C VAL A 302 9.34 -13.32 18.84
N LYS A 303 9.84 -12.13 19.17
CA LYS A 303 9.08 -11.14 19.95
C LYS A 303 7.93 -10.58 19.12
N VAL A 304 6.70 -10.89 19.49
CA VAL A 304 5.50 -10.43 18.77
C VAL A 304 4.78 -9.39 19.60
N GLU A 305 4.73 -8.14 19.11
CA GLU A 305 4.08 -7.01 19.76
C GLU A 305 2.93 -6.50 18.87
N VAL A 306 1.76 -6.33 19.46
CA VAL A 306 0.57 -5.86 18.76
C VAL A 306 -0.01 -4.66 19.50
N MET A 307 -0.19 -3.53 18.80
CA MET A 307 -0.91 -2.38 19.33
C MET A 307 -2.28 -2.31 18.67
N ILE A 308 -3.32 -2.31 19.49
CA ILE A 308 -4.72 -2.17 19.10
C ILE A 308 -5.29 -0.86 19.63
N SER A 309 -6.39 -0.38 19.05
CA SER A 309 -7.10 0.78 19.59
C SER A 309 -8.19 0.36 20.57
N GLU A 310 -8.36 1.12 21.66
CA GLU A 310 -9.49 0.95 22.57
C GLU A 310 -10.82 1.27 21.89
N ARG A 311 -10.82 2.28 21.01
CA ARG A 311 -12.00 2.76 20.31
C ARG A 311 -11.95 2.41 18.83
N SER A 312 -13.10 2.23 18.22
CA SER A 312 -13.23 1.99 16.79
C SER A 312 -14.34 2.85 16.19
N ASP A 313 -14.17 3.21 14.94
CA ASP A 313 -15.18 3.84 14.10
C ASP A 313 -16.24 2.86 13.59
N ILE A 314 -15.97 1.54 13.69
CA ILE A 314 -16.88 0.47 13.28
C ILE A 314 -17.48 -0.21 14.52
N PRO A 315 -18.81 -0.18 14.72
CA PRO A 315 -19.48 -0.89 15.80
C PRO A 315 -19.14 -2.39 15.80
N LEU A 316 -19.14 -3.05 16.97
CA LEU A 316 -18.83 -4.46 17.20
C LEU A 316 -17.38 -4.90 16.87
N THR A 317 -16.60 -4.05 16.22
CA THR A 317 -15.19 -4.35 15.93
C THR A 317 -14.35 -4.50 17.21
N PRO A 318 -14.49 -3.65 18.24
CA PRO A 318 -13.73 -3.78 19.47
C PRO A 318 -13.85 -5.17 20.11
N ASP A 319 -15.04 -5.75 20.19
CA ASP A 319 -15.24 -7.08 20.78
C ASP A 319 -14.43 -8.16 20.05
N CYS A 320 -14.47 -8.15 18.73
CA CYS A 320 -13.68 -9.07 17.91
C CYS A 320 -12.18 -8.85 18.07
N VAL A 321 -11.73 -7.59 18.18
CA VAL A 321 -10.33 -7.21 18.35
C VAL A 321 -9.82 -7.68 19.70
N PHE A 322 -10.51 -7.37 20.78
CA PHE A 322 -10.13 -7.79 22.15
C PHE A 322 -10.16 -9.30 22.31
N TYR A 323 -11.15 -9.98 21.73
CA TYR A 323 -11.21 -11.45 21.72
C TYR A 323 -9.98 -12.07 21.04
N ASN A 324 -9.59 -11.57 19.86
CA ASN A 324 -8.39 -12.08 19.16
C ASN A 324 -7.11 -11.74 19.93
N ALA A 325 -7.02 -10.54 20.48
CA ALA A 325 -5.89 -10.08 21.30
C ALA A 325 -5.71 -11.00 22.51
N HIS A 326 -6.78 -11.22 23.30
CA HIS A 326 -6.75 -12.13 24.45
C HIS A 326 -6.30 -13.55 24.06
N LYS A 327 -6.81 -14.07 22.93
CA LYS A 327 -6.36 -15.38 22.44
C LYS A 327 -4.88 -15.41 22.06
N MET A 328 -4.34 -14.32 21.52
CA MET A 328 -2.93 -14.27 21.13
C MET A 328 -2.01 -14.10 22.34
N MET A 329 -2.42 -13.37 23.37
CA MET A 329 -1.67 -13.25 24.64
C MET A 329 -1.40 -14.63 25.27
N LYS A 330 -2.35 -15.57 25.21
CA LYS A 330 -2.15 -16.96 25.67
C LYS A 330 -1.06 -17.73 24.90
N HIS A 331 -0.56 -17.18 23.81
CA HIS A 331 0.50 -17.77 22.99
C HIS A 331 1.78 -16.93 23.00
N GLY A 332 1.96 -16.03 23.98
CA GLY A 332 3.16 -15.23 24.14
C GLY A 332 3.24 -14.00 23.23
N VAL A 333 2.10 -13.49 22.78
CA VAL A 333 2.03 -12.21 22.06
C VAL A 333 1.80 -11.07 23.04
N ASP A 334 2.65 -10.04 23.03
CA ASP A 334 2.48 -8.83 23.81
C ASP A 334 1.41 -7.93 23.14
N VAL A 335 0.39 -7.52 23.90
CA VAL A 335 -0.69 -6.67 23.40
C VAL A 335 -0.70 -5.34 24.14
N TRP A 336 -0.68 -4.26 23.37
CA TRP A 336 -0.77 -2.89 23.84
C TRP A 336 -2.09 -2.27 23.40
N VAL A 337 -2.73 -1.51 24.29
CA VAL A 337 -3.97 -0.81 23.97
C VAL A 337 -3.71 0.70 23.90
N TYR A 338 -3.88 1.27 22.71
CA TYR A 338 -3.79 2.71 22.53
C TYR A 338 -5.10 3.38 23.02
N ARG A 339 -4.95 4.35 23.90
CA ARG A 339 -6.02 5.21 24.43
C ARG A 339 -5.72 6.65 24.09
N PRO A 340 -6.54 7.32 23.26
CA PRO A 340 -6.36 8.74 22.96
C PRO A 340 -6.38 9.57 24.26
N GLY A 341 -5.39 10.47 24.42
CA GLY A 341 -5.28 11.34 25.58
C GLY A 341 -4.77 10.66 26.88
N SER A 342 -4.29 9.41 26.81
CA SER A 342 -3.67 8.71 27.93
C SER A 342 -2.37 8.04 27.55
N THR A 343 -1.50 7.79 28.53
CA THR A 343 -0.29 6.98 28.34
C THR A 343 -0.67 5.56 27.94
N ILE A 344 0.08 4.97 27.01
CA ILE A 344 -0.09 3.58 26.60
C ILE A 344 0.01 2.66 27.81
N ARG A 345 -1.00 1.84 28.06
CA ARG A 345 -1.00 0.83 29.12
C ARG A 345 -0.92 -0.57 28.50
N ARG A 346 -0.11 -1.41 29.15
CA ARG A 346 0.04 -2.85 28.83
C ARG A 346 -1.18 -3.64 29.27
#